data_b3b69f183924f6c63bb068536227abaa
#
_entry.id   b3b69f183924f6c63bb068536227abaa
#
_cell.length_a   1.000
_cell.length_b   1.000
_cell.length_c   1.000
_cell.angle_alpha   90.00
_cell.angle_beta   90.00
_cell.angle_gamma   90.00
#
_symmetry.space_group_name_H-M   'P 1'
#
loop_
_entity.id
_entity.type
_entity.pdbx_description
1 polymer ?
#
loop_
_entity_poly.entity_id
_entity_poly.type
_entity_poly.pdbx_seq_one_letter_code
_entity_poly.pdbx_strand_id
1 'polypeptide(L)'
;RHADFRTMGKSGTINHCAPQHNEERTAMPQPPEQLVAGKKRPFNGEEYLESLRDGREVYIYGERVKDVTRHPAFRNAAASIARLYDALHESKRKDVLTCETDTGSGGYTHKYFRVARSSVDTVAQRDAIAAWARLTYGWMGRSPDYKAALMNTLGANAAFYGPFADNARAWYTRAQEAALFVNHALVNPPIDRSKPADQVKDVYITIQKETDAGIIVSGAKVVATNSALTHYNFLGQNIAQEINDPAMVVMFMAPMDTPGIKLICRPSYELAAAATGSAWDYPLTSRFDENDAIFVFDNAFIPWENVLVHRDMQKLAAFYPRSGFANGYMLHGCTRLAVKLDFIAGLLSKAARATGVEAFRGVQTEIGEVIGWRNMMWALTDTMALDPDPWVDGAVLPNLRAGSVYRLFATRAYPAVRSIVERIVASGLIYLPSNAADLKNPEIEKYLARYVRGSNGMDHVERIKIMKLLWDAIGSEFGARHELYELNYAGNTDLVRMFPLQHAQASGALAEMEAFAEACMAEYDVDGWKDDRFHDGGDVSLLGKLQ
;
A
#
# COMPACT_ATOMS: atom_id res chain seq x y z
N ARG A 1 26.95 -35.50 47.23
CA ARG A 1 26.77 -35.11 48.63
C ARG A 1 25.33 -34.64 48.80
N HIS A 2 24.55 -35.55 49.47
CA HIS A 2 23.19 -35.29 49.94
C HIS A 2 23.19 -34.29 51.10
N ALA A 3 22.15 -33.47 51.18
CA ALA A 3 21.67 -32.93 52.44
C ALA A 3 20.14 -32.80 52.39
N ASP A 4 19.50 -33.64 53.17
CA ASP A 4 18.09 -33.57 53.60
C ASP A 4 17.83 -32.33 54.47
N PHE A 5 16.63 -31.78 54.34
CA PHE A 5 16.02 -31.01 55.44
C PHE A 5 14.53 -31.31 55.54
N ARG A 6 14.17 -31.84 56.72
CA ARG A 6 12.84 -32.22 57.17
C ARG A 6 11.98 -31.02 57.59
N THR A 7 10.75 -31.11 57.23
CA THR A 7 9.48 -30.69 57.86
C THR A 7 9.52 -29.92 59.19
N MET A 8 8.79 -28.79 59.23
CA MET A 8 7.98 -28.39 60.39
C MET A 8 6.70 -27.69 59.91
N GLY A 9 5.54 -28.29 60.24
CA GLY A 9 4.22 -27.75 60.00
C GLY A 9 3.85 -26.66 61.02
N LYS A 10 3.14 -25.64 60.53
CA LYS A 10 2.22 -24.81 61.36
C LYS A 10 0.95 -24.56 60.54
N SER A 11 -0.16 -25.03 61.10
CA SER A 11 -1.52 -24.73 60.68
C SER A 11 -1.83 -23.24 60.86
N GLY A 12 -2.09 -22.55 59.78
CA GLY A 12 -2.64 -21.20 59.77
C GLY A 12 -3.90 -21.19 58.93
N THR A 13 -5.02 -20.92 59.56
CA THR A 13 -6.36 -20.74 58.96
C THR A 13 -6.30 -19.58 57.97
N ILE A 14 -6.48 -19.89 56.68
CA ILE A 14 -6.57 -18.89 55.61
C ILE A 14 -8.04 -18.49 55.49
N ASN A 15 -8.35 -17.26 55.93
CA ASN A 15 -9.61 -16.61 55.57
C ASN A 15 -9.64 -16.33 54.07
N HIS A 16 -10.55 -16.98 53.35
CA HIS A 16 -10.89 -16.65 51.96
C HIS A 16 -11.61 -15.29 51.95
N CYS A 17 -10.86 -14.23 51.66
CA CYS A 17 -11.44 -12.98 51.18
C CYS A 17 -11.68 -13.15 49.67
N ALA A 18 -12.94 -13.23 49.25
CA ALA A 18 -13.31 -13.20 47.82
C ALA A 18 -12.86 -11.87 47.22
N PRO A 19 -12.24 -11.86 46.03
CA PRO A 19 -11.94 -10.61 45.35
C PRO A 19 -13.27 -9.97 44.91
N GLN A 20 -13.56 -8.79 45.41
CA GLN A 20 -14.57 -7.89 44.86
C GLN A 20 -14.07 -7.50 43.45
N HIS A 21 -14.70 -8.06 42.43
CA HIS A 21 -14.60 -7.53 41.07
C HIS A 21 -15.23 -6.14 41.09
N ASN A 22 -14.42 -5.10 41.22
CA ASN A 22 -14.75 -3.77 40.74
C ASN A 22 -14.84 -3.87 39.22
N GLU A 23 -16.04 -3.95 38.66
CA GLU A 23 -16.31 -3.60 37.28
C GLU A 23 -16.06 -2.09 37.11
N GLU A 24 -14.79 -1.70 36.94
CA GLU A 24 -14.49 -0.44 36.29
C GLU A 24 -15.06 -0.60 34.87
N ARG A 25 -16.22 -0.01 34.61
CA ARG A 25 -16.70 0.31 33.28
C ARG A 25 -15.61 1.20 32.65
N THR A 26 -14.66 0.59 31.99
CA THR A 26 -13.74 1.31 31.10
C THR A 26 -14.61 2.02 30.07
N ALA A 27 -14.64 3.35 30.13
CA ALA A 27 -15.31 4.17 29.14
C ALA A 27 -14.80 3.71 27.76
N MET A 28 -15.71 3.48 26.82
CA MET A 28 -15.31 3.14 25.44
C MET A 28 -14.37 4.24 24.94
N PRO A 29 -13.24 3.87 24.30
CA PRO A 29 -12.30 4.84 23.76
C PRO A 29 -13.04 5.80 22.82
N GLN A 30 -12.74 7.08 22.90
CA GLN A 30 -13.38 8.05 22.00
C GLN A 30 -12.81 7.91 20.58
N PRO A 31 -13.65 7.91 19.53
CA PRO A 31 -13.18 7.88 18.16
C PRO A 31 -12.15 8.97 17.88
N PRO A 32 -11.06 8.70 17.17
CA PRO A 32 -9.97 9.66 16.95
C PRO A 32 -10.43 10.96 16.28
N GLU A 33 -11.46 10.91 15.42
CA GLU A 33 -12.04 12.10 14.77
C GLU A 33 -12.71 13.08 15.73
N GLN A 34 -12.94 12.70 16.98
CA GLN A 34 -13.42 13.66 18.00
C GLN A 34 -12.44 14.81 18.22
N LEU A 35 -11.15 14.61 18.02
CA LEU A 35 -10.14 15.65 18.09
C LEU A 35 -10.34 16.78 17.07
N VAL A 36 -11.02 16.50 15.97
CA VAL A 36 -11.31 17.47 14.90
C VAL A 36 -12.80 17.77 14.75
N ALA A 37 -13.65 17.22 15.61
CA ALA A 37 -15.09 17.44 15.57
C ALA A 37 -15.42 18.94 15.58
N GLY A 38 -16.23 19.38 14.63
CA GLY A 38 -16.65 20.77 14.47
C GLY A 38 -15.58 21.73 13.92
N LYS A 39 -14.35 21.28 13.68
CA LYS A 39 -13.26 22.15 13.14
C LYS A 39 -13.37 22.41 11.65
N LYS A 40 -14.26 21.72 10.93
CA LYS A 40 -14.48 21.85 9.47
C LYS A 40 -13.19 21.67 8.64
N ARG A 41 -12.28 20.85 9.10
CA ARG A 41 -11.00 20.55 8.49
C ARG A 41 -10.46 19.20 8.96
N PRO A 42 -9.59 18.56 8.16
CA PRO A 42 -8.91 17.33 8.58
C PRO A 42 -7.93 17.57 9.73
N PHE A 43 -7.37 16.50 10.27
CA PHE A 43 -6.25 16.55 11.22
C PHE A 43 -5.11 17.43 10.69
N ASN A 44 -4.42 18.12 11.59
CA ASN A 44 -3.04 18.53 11.37
C ASN A 44 -2.08 17.47 11.94
N GLY A 45 -0.77 17.66 11.77
CA GLY A 45 0.22 16.69 12.19
C GLY A 45 0.24 16.43 13.68
N GLU A 46 0.04 17.45 14.52
CA GLU A 46 0.00 17.34 15.98
C GLU A 46 -1.23 16.54 16.43
N GLU A 47 -2.40 16.89 15.91
CA GLU A 47 -3.66 16.20 16.20
C GLU A 47 -3.61 14.73 15.74
N TYR A 48 -3.00 14.47 14.60
CA TYR A 48 -2.77 13.10 14.14
C TYR A 48 -1.88 12.32 15.12
N LEU A 49 -0.75 12.87 15.55
CA LEU A 49 0.12 12.21 16.52
C LEU A 49 -0.60 12.00 17.86
N GLU A 50 -1.40 12.96 18.32
CA GLU A 50 -2.19 12.82 19.54
C GLU A 50 -3.23 11.70 19.41
N SER A 51 -3.91 11.58 18.26
CA SER A 51 -4.91 10.54 18.01
C SER A 51 -4.37 9.10 18.05
N LEU A 52 -3.05 8.92 17.93
CA LEU A 52 -2.40 7.61 18.05
C LEU A 52 -2.07 7.22 19.50
N ARG A 53 -2.24 8.12 20.46
CA ARG A 53 -2.00 7.87 21.90
C ARG A 53 -3.24 7.27 22.56
N ASP A 54 -3.68 6.18 22.00
CA ASP A 54 -4.83 5.40 22.42
C ASP A 54 -4.40 4.12 23.17
N GLY A 55 -5.30 3.20 23.34
CA GLY A 55 -5.06 1.94 24.05
C GLY A 55 -4.47 0.81 23.18
N ARG A 56 -4.09 1.07 21.93
CA ARG A 56 -3.66 0.03 20.96
C ARG A 56 -2.57 -0.88 21.48
N GLU A 57 -2.68 -2.16 21.15
CA GLU A 57 -1.71 -3.17 21.54
C GLU A 57 -0.77 -3.50 20.38
N VAL A 58 0.41 -2.89 20.38
CA VAL A 58 1.47 -3.10 19.40
C VAL A 58 2.65 -3.78 20.09
N TYR A 59 3.14 -4.87 19.51
CA TYR A 59 4.27 -5.64 20.01
C TYR A 59 5.40 -5.67 18.98
N ILE A 60 6.61 -5.41 19.44
CA ILE A 60 7.85 -5.51 18.66
C ILE A 60 9.00 -5.96 19.57
N TYR A 61 9.86 -6.84 19.10
CA TYR A 61 10.99 -7.41 19.86
C TYR A 61 10.57 -8.06 21.20
N GLY A 62 9.35 -8.62 21.26
CA GLY A 62 8.82 -9.26 22.47
C GLY A 62 8.22 -8.28 23.50
N GLU A 63 8.25 -6.99 23.23
CA GLU A 63 7.76 -5.95 24.16
C GLU A 63 6.53 -5.23 23.62
N ARG A 64 5.64 -4.81 24.53
CA ARG A 64 4.51 -3.93 24.19
C ARG A 64 4.98 -2.49 24.05
N VAL A 65 4.68 -1.88 22.91
CA VAL A 65 4.92 -0.46 22.63
C VAL A 65 3.91 0.38 23.40
N LYS A 66 4.39 1.28 24.26
CA LYS A 66 3.52 2.16 25.09
C LYS A 66 2.97 3.34 24.29
N ASP A 67 3.76 3.89 23.38
CA ASP A 67 3.42 5.06 22.56
C ASP A 67 4.17 4.96 21.23
N VAL A 68 3.44 4.67 20.15
CA VAL A 68 4.00 4.53 18.79
C VAL A 68 4.57 5.86 18.27
N THR A 69 4.11 7.01 18.79
CA THR A 69 4.58 8.32 18.35
C THR A 69 5.95 8.68 18.94
N ARG A 70 6.39 7.96 19.96
CA ARG A 70 7.67 8.19 20.65
C ARG A 70 8.64 7.01 20.56
N HIS A 71 8.12 5.81 20.33
CA HIS A 71 8.94 4.61 20.27
C HIS A 71 9.91 4.67 19.08
N PRO A 72 11.22 4.36 19.27
CA PRO A 72 12.25 4.48 18.22
C PRO A 72 11.99 3.67 16.96
N ALA A 73 11.15 2.63 17.02
CA ALA A 73 10.78 1.81 15.88
C ALA A 73 9.71 2.42 14.97
N PHE A 74 9.05 3.53 15.37
CA PHE A 74 7.88 4.06 14.65
C PHE A 74 7.82 5.60 14.59
N ARG A 75 8.55 6.31 15.46
CA ARG A 75 8.39 7.76 15.67
C ARG A 75 8.63 8.62 14.44
N ASN A 76 9.61 8.28 13.60
CA ASN A 76 9.93 9.06 12.41
C ASN A 76 8.97 8.71 11.26
N ALA A 77 8.53 7.46 11.15
CA ALA A 77 7.45 7.08 10.25
C ALA A 77 6.17 7.82 10.62
N ALA A 78 5.79 7.88 11.91
CA ALA A 78 4.66 8.66 12.41
C ALA A 78 4.82 10.16 12.10
N ALA A 79 6.01 10.73 12.31
CA ALA A 79 6.32 12.12 11.96
C ALA A 79 6.21 12.38 10.44
N SER A 80 6.55 11.40 9.62
CA SER A 80 6.41 11.52 8.16
C SER A 80 4.94 11.57 7.74
N ILE A 81 4.06 10.79 8.36
CA ILE A 81 2.61 10.89 8.16
C ILE A 81 2.08 12.22 8.70
N ALA A 82 2.52 12.67 9.88
CA ALA A 82 2.13 13.98 10.43
C ALA A 82 2.42 15.12 9.45
N ARG A 83 3.56 15.10 8.75
CA ARG A 83 3.90 16.08 7.70
C ARG A 83 2.95 16.03 6.50
N LEU A 84 2.37 14.88 6.17
CA LEU A 84 1.34 14.80 5.13
C LEU A 84 0.08 15.55 5.57
N TYR A 85 -0.33 15.38 6.83
CA TYR A 85 -1.47 16.12 7.38
C TYR A 85 -1.20 17.63 7.43
N ASP A 86 -0.03 18.07 7.90
CA ASP A 86 0.33 19.49 7.92
C ASP A 86 0.26 20.13 6.52
N ALA A 87 0.65 19.37 5.48
CA ALA A 87 0.61 19.84 4.10
C ALA A 87 -0.81 20.21 3.61
N LEU A 88 -1.88 19.64 4.22
CA LEU A 88 -3.28 20.00 3.90
C LEU A 88 -3.64 21.41 4.33
N HIS A 89 -2.88 21.98 5.25
CA HIS A 89 -3.12 23.32 5.82
C HIS A 89 -2.17 24.39 5.25
N GLU A 90 -1.13 23.97 4.49
CA GLU A 90 -0.19 24.88 3.87
C GLU A 90 -0.83 25.61 2.69
N SER A 91 -0.88 26.96 2.71
CA SER A 91 -1.49 27.78 1.65
C SER A 91 -0.95 27.44 0.26
N LYS A 92 0.35 27.20 0.12
CA LYS A 92 1.00 26.85 -1.17
C LYS A 92 0.62 25.50 -1.75
N ARG A 93 0.00 24.60 -0.96
CA ARG A 93 -0.39 23.24 -1.36
C ARG A 93 -1.89 23.02 -1.31
N LYS A 94 -2.63 23.91 -0.67
CA LYS A 94 -4.06 23.74 -0.43
C LYS A 94 -4.84 23.53 -1.73
N ASP A 95 -4.53 24.30 -2.77
CA ASP A 95 -5.23 24.22 -4.05
C ASP A 95 -5.05 22.88 -4.77
N VAL A 96 -3.87 22.25 -4.65
CA VAL A 96 -3.64 20.95 -5.27
C VAL A 96 -4.14 19.80 -4.40
N LEU A 97 -4.00 19.90 -3.07
CA LEU A 97 -4.31 18.78 -2.15
C LEU A 97 -5.78 18.73 -1.75
N THR A 98 -6.46 19.88 -1.60
CA THR A 98 -7.75 19.91 -0.92
C THR A 98 -8.91 20.37 -1.80
N CYS A 99 -10.10 19.95 -1.43
CA CYS A 99 -11.37 20.45 -1.94
C CYS A 99 -12.39 20.55 -0.78
N GLU A 100 -13.48 21.27 -1.01
CA GLU A 100 -14.61 21.29 -0.08
C GLU A 100 -15.19 19.89 0.08
N THR A 101 -15.64 19.56 1.30
CA THR A 101 -16.40 18.34 1.55
C THR A 101 -17.79 18.42 0.89
N ASP A 102 -18.35 17.26 0.53
CA ASP A 102 -19.76 17.14 0.08
C ASP A 102 -20.68 16.56 1.16
N THR A 103 -20.22 16.56 2.42
CA THR A 103 -20.96 16.09 3.60
C THR A 103 -21.96 17.12 4.16
N GLY A 104 -21.92 18.35 3.65
CA GLY A 104 -22.73 19.47 4.18
C GLY A 104 -22.12 20.18 5.38
N SER A 105 -20.94 19.78 5.85
CA SER A 105 -20.25 20.43 6.99
C SER A 105 -19.69 21.83 6.67
N GLY A 106 -19.49 22.14 5.39
CA GLY A 106 -18.82 23.37 4.94
C GLY A 106 -17.32 23.37 5.28
N GLY A 107 -16.74 22.19 5.44
CA GLY A 107 -15.31 21.97 5.66
C GLY A 107 -14.56 21.61 4.37
N TYR A 108 -13.29 21.23 4.51
CA TYR A 108 -12.46 20.76 3.41
C TYR A 108 -11.74 19.46 3.79
N THR A 109 -11.30 18.73 2.76
CA THR A 109 -10.62 17.44 2.90
C THR A 109 -9.56 17.27 1.81
N HIS A 110 -8.75 16.21 1.87
CA HIS A 110 -7.91 15.81 0.74
C HIS A 110 -8.79 15.35 -0.43
N LYS A 111 -8.51 15.80 -1.65
CA LYS A 111 -9.37 15.58 -2.84
C LYS A 111 -9.75 14.12 -3.05
N TYR A 112 -8.87 13.19 -2.72
CA TYR A 112 -9.12 11.77 -2.95
C TYR A 112 -10.16 11.15 -2.01
N PHE A 113 -10.57 11.84 -0.95
CA PHE A 113 -11.64 11.37 -0.05
C PHE A 113 -13.04 11.66 -0.58
N ARG A 114 -13.19 12.53 -1.58
CA ARG A 114 -14.48 12.87 -2.17
C ARG A 114 -14.79 11.98 -3.38
N VAL A 115 -16.08 11.67 -3.62
CA VAL A 115 -16.55 11.01 -4.84
C VAL A 115 -16.18 11.83 -6.07
N ALA A 116 -15.61 11.19 -7.10
CA ALA A 116 -15.38 11.80 -8.40
C ALA A 116 -16.65 11.71 -9.26
N ARG A 117 -16.98 12.79 -9.96
CA ARG A 117 -18.16 12.85 -10.85
C ARG A 117 -17.80 13.21 -12.30
N SER A 118 -16.53 13.47 -12.55
CA SER A 118 -16.01 13.85 -13.87
C SER A 118 -14.53 13.51 -14.01
N SER A 119 -14.03 13.57 -15.24
CA SER A 119 -12.58 13.49 -15.49
C SER A 119 -11.80 14.63 -14.84
N VAL A 120 -12.42 15.80 -14.65
CA VAL A 120 -11.80 16.91 -13.93
C VAL A 120 -11.53 16.53 -12.47
N ASP A 121 -12.47 15.83 -11.82
CA ASP A 121 -12.30 15.35 -10.44
C ASP A 121 -11.21 14.26 -10.36
N THR A 122 -11.22 13.28 -11.25
CA THR A 122 -10.22 12.20 -11.25
C THR A 122 -8.81 12.71 -11.54
N VAL A 123 -8.66 13.70 -12.43
CA VAL A 123 -7.37 14.38 -12.65
C VAL A 123 -6.93 15.11 -11.39
N ALA A 124 -7.84 15.86 -10.75
CA ALA A 124 -7.52 16.57 -9.52
C ALA A 124 -7.16 15.62 -8.37
N GLN A 125 -7.82 14.46 -8.29
CA GLN A 125 -7.49 13.39 -7.33
C GLN A 125 -6.11 12.80 -7.60
N ARG A 126 -5.78 12.48 -8.87
CA ARG A 126 -4.47 12.00 -9.29
C ARG A 126 -3.36 12.99 -8.92
N ASP A 127 -3.58 14.29 -9.17
CA ASP A 127 -2.61 15.35 -8.86
C ASP A 127 -2.41 15.51 -7.35
N ALA A 128 -3.46 15.38 -6.55
CA ALA A 128 -3.38 15.40 -5.10
C ALA A 128 -2.58 14.18 -4.55
N ILE A 129 -2.83 12.98 -5.07
CA ILE A 129 -2.04 11.78 -4.74
C ILE A 129 -0.56 12.01 -5.09
N ALA A 130 -0.27 12.52 -6.30
CA ALA A 130 1.10 12.81 -6.72
C ALA A 130 1.78 13.84 -5.82
N ALA A 131 1.06 14.90 -5.43
CA ALA A 131 1.59 15.94 -4.55
C ALA A 131 1.93 15.41 -3.15
N TRP A 132 1.09 14.55 -2.57
CA TRP A 132 1.39 13.89 -1.29
C TRP A 132 2.53 12.87 -1.42
N ALA A 133 2.51 12.04 -2.47
CA ALA A 133 3.58 11.07 -2.73
C ALA A 133 4.95 11.77 -2.90
N ARG A 134 5.01 12.97 -3.48
CA ARG A 134 6.26 13.74 -3.59
C ARG A 134 6.86 14.15 -2.25
N LEU A 135 6.06 14.32 -1.19
CA LEU A 135 6.56 14.62 0.16
C LEU A 135 7.32 13.44 0.80
N THR A 136 7.04 12.24 0.32
CA THR A 136 7.72 11.01 0.73
C THR A 136 8.56 10.39 -0.40
N TYR A 137 8.72 11.12 -1.51
CA TYR A 137 9.45 10.64 -2.71
C TYR A 137 8.92 9.32 -3.27
N GLY A 138 7.63 9.01 -3.04
CA GLY A 138 6.99 7.77 -3.44
C GLY A 138 7.31 6.54 -2.56
N TRP A 139 8.03 6.73 -1.43
CA TRP A 139 8.48 5.63 -0.58
C TRP A 139 7.46 5.19 0.50
N MET A 140 6.39 5.96 0.72
CA MET A 140 5.28 5.51 1.56
C MET A 140 4.07 5.15 0.69
N GLY A 141 3.72 3.89 0.68
CA GLY A 141 2.62 3.35 -0.13
C GLY A 141 1.33 3.18 0.65
N ARG A 142 1.40 3.25 1.97
CA ARG A 142 0.26 3.18 2.89
C ARG A 142 0.10 4.52 3.63
N SER A 143 0.00 5.59 2.86
CA SER A 143 -0.37 6.93 3.32
C SER A 143 -1.88 7.04 3.57
N PRO A 144 -2.38 8.09 4.26
CA PRO A 144 -3.81 8.22 4.55
C PRO A 144 -4.72 8.19 3.31
N ASP A 145 -4.25 8.73 2.17
CA ASP A 145 -4.98 8.70 0.90
C ASP A 145 -5.05 7.30 0.24
N TYR A 146 -4.22 6.36 0.63
CA TYR A 146 -4.28 5.02 0.05
C TYR A 146 -5.67 4.38 0.19
N LYS A 147 -6.26 4.42 1.38
CA LYS A 147 -7.57 3.82 1.60
C LYS A 147 -8.72 4.79 1.31
N ALA A 148 -8.45 6.05 1.02
CA ALA A 148 -9.42 6.93 0.39
C ALA A 148 -9.97 6.32 -0.90
N ALA A 149 -9.20 5.47 -1.59
CA ALA A 149 -9.63 4.62 -2.70
C ALA A 149 -10.85 3.71 -2.40
N LEU A 150 -11.12 3.39 -1.14
CA LEU A 150 -12.32 2.69 -0.71
C LEU A 150 -13.32 3.67 -0.08
N MET A 151 -12.83 4.58 0.78
CA MET A 151 -13.70 5.48 1.53
C MET A 151 -14.54 6.36 0.58
N ASN A 152 -13.96 6.88 -0.50
CA ASN A 152 -14.71 7.68 -1.46
C ASN A 152 -15.79 6.88 -2.21
N THR A 153 -15.62 5.58 -2.40
CA THR A 153 -16.61 4.74 -3.08
C THR A 153 -17.86 4.49 -2.22
N LEU A 154 -17.73 4.55 -0.89
CA LEU A 154 -18.84 4.32 0.04
C LEU A 154 -19.94 5.38 -0.12
N GLY A 155 -19.59 6.61 -0.50
CA GLY A 155 -20.55 7.70 -0.72
C GLY A 155 -21.45 7.49 -1.93
N ALA A 156 -20.88 7.03 -3.05
CA ALA A 156 -21.66 6.79 -4.28
C ALA A 156 -22.35 5.43 -4.28
N ASN A 157 -21.74 4.40 -3.71
CA ASN A 157 -22.19 3.01 -3.82
C ASN A 157 -22.66 2.40 -2.49
N ALA A 158 -23.22 3.21 -1.61
CA ALA A 158 -23.74 2.71 -0.32
C ALA A 158 -24.77 1.58 -0.49
N ALA A 159 -25.58 1.63 -1.54
CA ALA A 159 -26.59 0.60 -1.85
C ALA A 159 -25.98 -0.80 -2.05
N PHE A 160 -24.74 -0.92 -2.50
CA PHE A 160 -24.03 -2.20 -2.63
C PHE A 160 -23.99 -2.95 -1.29
N TYR A 161 -23.88 -2.23 -0.17
CA TYR A 161 -23.74 -2.82 1.17
C TYR A 161 -25.09 -3.28 1.77
N GLY A 162 -26.22 -3.06 1.09
CA GLY A 162 -27.54 -3.57 1.47
C GLY A 162 -27.97 -3.11 2.87
N PRO A 163 -28.17 -4.03 3.85
CA PRO A 163 -28.56 -3.65 5.22
C PRO A 163 -27.58 -2.71 5.92
N PHE A 164 -26.32 -2.65 5.47
CA PHE A 164 -25.25 -1.80 6.02
C PHE A 164 -25.00 -0.54 5.17
N ALA A 165 -25.94 -0.14 4.32
CA ALA A 165 -25.81 1.05 3.48
C ALA A 165 -25.63 2.34 4.30
N ASP A 166 -26.29 2.44 5.45
CA ASP A 166 -26.17 3.61 6.34
C ASP A 166 -24.80 3.65 7.00
N ASN A 167 -24.23 2.49 7.34
CA ASN A 167 -22.84 2.42 7.81
C ASN A 167 -21.87 2.91 6.74
N ALA A 168 -22.06 2.49 5.49
CA ALA A 168 -21.22 2.95 4.38
C ALA A 168 -21.27 4.48 4.23
N ARG A 169 -22.45 5.10 4.29
CA ARG A 169 -22.61 6.56 4.26
C ARG A 169 -21.94 7.24 5.45
N ALA A 170 -22.14 6.69 6.66
CA ALA A 170 -21.51 7.22 7.87
C ALA A 170 -19.98 7.17 7.78
N TRP A 171 -19.41 6.06 7.29
CA TRP A 171 -17.97 5.93 7.09
C TRP A 171 -17.43 6.88 6.02
N TYR A 172 -18.18 7.12 4.94
CA TYR A 172 -17.83 8.13 3.94
C TYR A 172 -17.70 9.52 4.57
N THR A 173 -18.72 9.94 5.33
CA THR A 173 -18.72 11.23 6.01
C THR A 173 -17.56 11.35 7.01
N ARG A 174 -17.41 10.39 7.91
CA ARG A 174 -16.34 10.37 8.92
C ARG A 174 -14.96 10.43 8.29
N ALA A 175 -14.72 9.59 7.25
CA ALA A 175 -13.43 9.54 6.56
C ALA A 175 -13.11 10.87 5.88
N GLN A 176 -14.10 11.51 5.27
CA GLN A 176 -13.92 12.76 4.54
C GLN A 176 -13.64 13.93 5.49
N GLU A 177 -14.42 14.10 6.56
CA GLU A 177 -14.32 15.24 7.47
C GLU A 177 -13.00 15.30 8.24
N ALA A 178 -12.42 14.15 8.55
CA ALA A 178 -11.16 14.07 9.29
C ALA A 178 -9.95 13.72 8.41
N ALA A 179 -10.15 13.33 7.15
CA ALA A 179 -9.16 12.64 6.30
C ALA A 179 -8.55 11.44 7.05
N LEU A 180 -9.40 10.56 7.55
CA LEU A 180 -9.02 9.45 8.43
C LEU A 180 -7.91 8.58 7.82
N PHE A 181 -6.89 8.28 8.59
CA PHE A 181 -5.92 7.28 8.19
C PHE A 181 -6.50 5.88 8.40
N VAL A 182 -7.07 5.35 7.34
CA VAL A 182 -7.52 3.97 7.26
C VAL A 182 -6.52 3.16 6.45
N ASN A 183 -6.23 1.95 6.84
CA ASN A 183 -5.50 0.99 6.01
C ASN A 183 -6.33 -0.29 5.86
N HIS A 184 -5.74 -1.38 5.41
CA HIS A 184 -6.44 -2.65 5.32
C HIS A 184 -5.60 -3.83 5.79
N ALA A 185 -6.28 -4.90 6.20
CA ALA A 185 -5.72 -6.21 6.35
C ALA A 185 -6.62 -7.22 5.61
N LEU A 186 -6.14 -7.72 4.47
CA LEU A 186 -6.91 -8.58 3.56
C LEU A 186 -6.34 -10.01 3.49
N VAL A 187 -5.02 -10.16 3.65
CA VAL A 187 -4.31 -11.41 3.41
C VAL A 187 -4.47 -12.33 4.61
N ASN A 188 -5.02 -13.52 4.38
CA ASN A 188 -5.08 -14.56 5.39
C ASN A 188 -3.69 -15.17 5.63
N PRO A 189 -3.39 -15.66 6.85
CA PRO A 189 -2.17 -16.40 7.09
C PRO A 189 -2.03 -17.57 6.10
N PRO A 190 -0.86 -17.79 5.47
CA PRO A 190 -0.68 -18.79 4.42
C PRO A 190 -0.46 -20.20 5.01
N ILE A 191 -1.44 -20.69 5.75
CA ILE A 191 -1.39 -22.00 6.42
C ILE A 191 -2.20 -23.02 5.61
N ASP A 192 -1.65 -24.20 5.41
CA ASP A 192 -2.32 -25.37 4.80
C ASP A 192 -3.13 -25.01 3.54
N ARG A 193 -2.55 -24.27 2.61
CA ARG A 193 -3.23 -23.73 1.41
C ARG A 193 -3.87 -24.78 0.51
N SER A 194 -3.52 -26.06 0.67
CA SER A 194 -4.13 -27.20 -0.01
C SER A 194 -5.45 -27.64 0.60
N LYS A 195 -5.77 -27.15 1.81
CA LYS A 195 -7.02 -27.47 2.50
C LYS A 195 -8.09 -26.41 2.21
N PRO A 196 -9.38 -26.79 2.18
CA PRO A 196 -10.49 -25.85 2.18
C PRO A 196 -10.44 -24.92 3.40
N ALA A 197 -10.95 -23.67 3.25
CA ALA A 197 -10.86 -22.65 4.28
C ALA A 197 -11.55 -23.05 5.61
N ASP A 198 -12.64 -23.80 5.55
CA ASP A 198 -13.37 -24.32 6.72
C ASP A 198 -12.55 -25.30 7.58
N GLN A 199 -11.54 -25.95 7.03
CA GLN A 199 -10.64 -26.84 7.77
C GLN A 199 -9.49 -26.10 8.49
N VAL A 200 -9.31 -24.82 8.22
CA VAL A 200 -8.30 -23.93 8.84
C VAL A 200 -8.94 -22.65 9.40
N LYS A 201 -10.23 -22.72 9.71
CA LYS A 201 -11.02 -21.57 10.18
C LYS A 201 -10.59 -21.00 11.53
N ASP A 202 -9.86 -21.77 12.33
CA ASP A 202 -9.25 -21.32 13.58
C ASP A 202 -8.15 -20.28 13.37
N VAL A 203 -7.63 -20.19 12.16
CA VAL A 203 -6.59 -19.22 11.77
C VAL A 203 -7.21 -17.94 11.18
N TYR A 204 -8.29 -18.08 10.42
CA TYR A 204 -8.90 -16.98 9.67
C TYR A 204 -9.88 -16.19 10.54
N ILE A 205 -10.08 -14.90 10.19
CA ILE A 205 -11.10 -14.11 10.86
C ILE A 205 -12.46 -14.76 10.71
N THR A 206 -13.04 -15.15 11.85
CA THR A 206 -14.31 -15.87 11.94
C THR A 206 -15.18 -15.24 13.01
N ILE A 207 -16.48 -15.10 12.74
CA ILE A 207 -17.49 -14.64 13.70
C ILE A 207 -17.67 -15.75 14.75
N GLN A 208 -17.33 -15.44 16.00
CA GLN A 208 -17.47 -16.36 17.13
C GLN A 208 -18.86 -16.23 17.79
N LYS A 209 -19.38 -15.00 17.85
CA LYS A 209 -20.66 -14.69 18.48
C LYS A 209 -21.27 -13.44 17.87
N GLU A 210 -22.59 -13.40 17.84
CA GLU A 210 -23.39 -12.23 17.50
C GLU A 210 -24.15 -11.76 18.74
N THR A 211 -24.29 -10.44 18.88
CA THR A 211 -25.04 -9.77 19.94
C THR A 211 -25.89 -8.66 19.35
N ASP A 212 -26.80 -8.08 20.12
CA ASP A 212 -27.60 -6.93 19.67
C ASP A 212 -26.73 -5.70 19.34
N ALA A 213 -25.55 -5.59 19.97
CA ALA A 213 -24.64 -4.45 19.81
C ALA A 213 -23.58 -4.64 18.73
N GLY A 214 -23.30 -5.86 18.30
CA GLY A 214 -22.24 -6.15 17.34
C GLY A 214 -21.84 -7.62 17.30
N ILE A 215 -20.68 -7.89 16.72
CA ILE A 215 -20.11 -9.23 16.56
C ILE A 215 -18.81 -9.37 17.34
N ILE A 216 -18.51 -10.59 17.78
CA ILE A 216 -17.22 -10.96 18.35
C ILE A 216 -16.48 -11.79 17.30
N VAL A 217 -15.26 -11.39 16.97
CA VAL A 217 -14.43 -12.05 15.96
C VAL A 217 -13.10 -12.51 16.54
N SER A 218 -12.61 -13.65 16.04
CA SER A 218 -11.27 -14.17 16.34
C SER A 218 -10.58 -14.63 15.06
N GLY A 219 -9.24 -14.67 15.08
CA GLY A 219 -8.40 -15.08 13.96
C GLY A 219 -7.32 -14.05 13.65
N ALA A 220 -6.69 -14.16 12.48
CA ALA A 220 -5.62 -13.25 12.12
C ALA A 220 -5.62 -12.87 10.63
N LYS A 221 -4.96 -11.74 10.35
CA LYS A 221 -4.52 -11.31 9.03
C LYS A 221 -3.00 -11.10 9.06
N VAL A 222 -2.37 -11.14 7.90
CA VAL A 222 -0.92 -10.88 7.78
C VAL A 222 -0.66 -9.77 6.77
N VAL A 223 0.57 -9.25 6.78
CA VAL A 223 0.96 -8.11 5.92
C VAL A 223 0.06 -6.89 6.16
N ALA A 224 -0.25 -6.62 7.44
CA ALA A 224 -0.98 -5.43 7.84
C ALA A 224 -0.04 -4.22 7.86
N THR A 225 0.36 -3.78 6.68
CA THR A 225 1.35 -2.73 6.47
C THR A 225 0.91 -1.42 7.09
N ASN A 226 1.78 -0.81 7.89
CA ASN A 226 1.62 0.47 8.57
C ASN A 226 0.43 0.55 9.56
N SER A 227 -0.18 -0.60 9.93
CA SER A 227 -1.37 -0.64 10.80
C SER A 227 -1.10 -0.09 12.21
N ALA A 228 0.15 -0.13 12.68
CA ALA A 228 0.52 0.47 13.97
C ALA A 228 0.30 1.99 14.02
N LEU A 229 0.19 2.66 12.87
CA LEU A 229 0.09 4.12 12.74
C LEU A 229 -1.27 4.58 12.16
N THR A 230 -2.23 3.69 11.98
CA THR A 230 -3.58 4.03 11.46
C THR A 230 -4.57 4.32 12.58
N HIS A 231 -5.65 5.03 12.25
CA HIS A 231 -6.81 5.17 13.13
C HIS A 231 -7.67 3.90 13.09
N TYR A 232 -7.91 3.39 11.88
CA TYR A 232 -8.73 2.22 11.61
C TYR A 232 -8.08 1.32 10.57
N ASN A 233 -8.46 0.05 10.57
CA ASN A 233 -8.17 -0.85 9.46
C ASN A 233 -9.46 -1.44 8.89
N PHE A 234 -9.55 -1.45 7.56
CA PHE A 234 -10.57 -2.19 6.84
C PHE A 234 -10.17 -3.66 6.80
N LEU A 235 -10.97 -4.50 7.42
CA LEU A 235 -10.85 -5.95 7.37
C LEU A 235 -11.74 -6.47 6.25
N GLY A 236 -11.14 -7.21 5.33
CA GLY A 236 -11.84 -7.84 4.22
C GLY A 236 -11.21 -9.18 3.89
N GLN A 237 -11.65 -9.77 2.79
CA GLN A 237 -11.14 -11.06 2.33
C GLN A 237 -10.36 -10.90 1.03
N ASN A 238 -9.24 -11.60 0.93
CA ASN A 238 -8.60 -11.82 -0.36
C ASN A 238 -9.24 -13.05 -1.01
N ILE A 239 -9.71 -12.90 -2.25
CA ILE A 239 -10.39 -13.94 -3.02
C ILE A 239 -9.46 -15.05 -3.55
N ALA A 240 -8.18 -15.03 -3.19
CA ALA A 240 -7.20 -16.03 -3.64
C ALA A 240 -7.48 -17.46 -3.10
N GLN A 241 -8.36 -17.59 -2.10
CA GLN A 241 -8.78 -18.87 -1.53
C GLN A 241 -10.31 -18.88 -1.43
N GLU A 242 -10.91 -19.97 -1.86
CA GLU A 242 -12.35 -20.15 -1.77
C GLU A 242 -12.80 -20.18 -0.31
N ILE A 243 -13.72 -19.29 0.05
CA ILE A 243 -14.37 -19.24 1.35
C ILE A 243 -15.76 -19.84 1.19
N ASN A 244 -16.02 -20.92 1.91
CA ASN A 244 -17.25 -21.71 1.84
C ASN A 244 -18.07 -21.69 3.15
N ASP A 245 -17.55 -21.06 4.22
CA ASP A 245 -18.26 -20.90 5.50
C ASP A 245 -18.72 -19.43 5.67
N PRO A 246 -20.05 -19.16 5.75
CA PRO A 246 -20.55 -17.81 5.98
C PRO A 246 -20.05 -17.16 7.27
N ALA A 247 -19.63 -17.92 8.29
CA ALA A 247 -19.06 -17.35 9.52
C ALA A 247 -17.71 -16.65 9.28
N MET A 248 -17.04 -16.95 8.16
CA MET A 248 -15.81 -16.29 7.73
C MET A 248 -16.06 -15.09 6.84
N VAL A 249 -17.31 -14.83 6.44
CA VAL A 249 -17.69 -13.74 5.54
C VAL A 249 -18.08 -12.53 6.35
N VAL A 250 -17.09 -11.70 6.67
CA VAL A 250 -17.31 -10.43 7.33
C VAL A 250 -16.33 -9.40 6.79
N MET A 251 -16.83 -8.17 6.55
CA MET A 251 -16.00 -6.99 6.23
C MET A 251 -16.40 -5.85 7.17
N PHE A 252 -15.41 -5.23 7.80
CA PHE A 252 -15.66 -4.21 8.82
C PHE A 252 -14.49 -3.23 8.97
N MET A 253 -14.76 -2.11 9.60
CA MET A 253 -13.74 -1.17 10.08
C MET A 253 -13.37 -1.49 11.52
N ALA A 254 -12.09 -1.76 11.76
CA ALA A 254 -11.57 -2.06 13.10
C ALA A 254 -10.87 -0.82 13.69
N PRO A 255 -11.36 -0.23 14.78
CA PRO A 255 -10.61 0.73 15.59
C PRO A 255 -9.34 0.07 16.14
N MET A 256 -8.21 0.76 16.10
CA MET A 256 -6.92 0.14 16.50
C MET A 256 -6.77 -0.05 18.01
N ASP A 257 -7.56 0.64 18.79
CA ASP A 257 -7.63 0.56 20.25
C ASP A 257 -8.67 -0.45 20.77
N THR A 258 -9.32 -1.20 19.90
CA THR A 258 -10.31 -2.23 20.27
C THR A 258 -9.65 -3.31 21.13
N PRO A 259 -10.19 -3.61 22.34
CA PRO A 259 -9.71 -4.70 23.16
C PRO A 259 -9.72 -6.05 22.42
N GLY A 260 -8.63 -6.80 22.52
CA GLY A 260 -8.44 -8.06 21.79
C GLY A 260 -7.79 -7.90 20.41
N ILE A 261 -7.62 -6.69 19.92
CA ILE A 261 -6.78 -6.42 18.73
C ILE A 261 -5.32 -6.30 19.16
N LYS A 262 -4.44 -7.07 18.48
CA LYS A 262 -3.00 -7.05 18.72
C LYS A 262 -2.24 -7.01 17.40
N LEU A 263 -1.21 -6.19 17.31
CA LEU A 263 -0.26 -6.18 16.22
C LEU A 263 1.07 -6.79 16.66
N ILE A 264 1.54 -7.82 15.95
CA ILE A 264 2.88 -8.39 16.12
C ILE A 264 3.71 -7.93 14.94
N CYS A 265 4.58 -6.95 15.19
CA CYS A 265 5.33 -6.24 14.16
C CYS A 265 6.61 -6.98 13.76
N ARG A 266 7.00 -6.86 12.47
CA ARG A 266 8.34 -7.27 12.03
C ARG A 266 9.43 -6.35 12.62
N PRO A 267 10.73 -6.74 12.54
CA PRO A 267 11.83 -5.86 12.91
C PRO A 267 11.69 -4.49 12.24
N SER A 268 11.97 -3.42 12.99
CA SER A 268 11.94 -2.06 12.47
C SER A 268 13.24 -1.73 11.76
N TYR A 269 13.14 -1.33 10.51
CA TYR A 269 14.29 -0.82 9.75
C TYR A 269 14.69 0.58 10.24
N GLU A 270 13.73 1.41 10.68
CA GLU A 270 14.00 2.70 11.30
C GLU A 270 14.91 2.55 12.52
N LEU A 271 14.59 1.62 13.43
CA LEU A 271 15.40 1.36 14.61
C LEU A 271 16.76 0.77 14.24
N ALA A 272 16.83 -0.17 13.30
CA ALA A 272 18.08 -0.76 12.84
C ALA A 272 19.00 0.30 12.22
N ALA A 273 18.48 1.18 11.40
CA ALA A 273 19.21 2.30 10.82
C ALA A 273 19.77 3.25 11.90
N ALA A 274 18.96 3.56 12.92
CA ALA A 274 19.39 4.41 14.04
C ALA A 274 20.49 3.76 14.89
N ALA A 275 20.51 2.42 14.99
CA ALA A 275 21.52 1.68 15.76
C ALA A 275 22.86 1.57 15.02
N THR A 276 22.87 1.55 13.68
CA THR A 276 24.06 1.28 12.87
C THR A 276 24.58 2.50 12.13
N GLY A 277 23.80 3.58 12.01
CA GLY A 277 24.16 4.77 11.25
C GLY A 277 23.37 5.99 11.69
N SER A 278 23.22 6.91 10.75
CA SER A 278 22.52 8.18 10.95
C SER A 278 21.56 8.46 9.77
N ALA A 279 20.83 9.57 9.83
CA ALA A 279 20.03 10.04 8.70
C ALA A 279 20.87 10.34 7.43
N TRP A 280 22.18 10.54 7.57
CA TRP A 280 23.10 10.64 6.45
C TRP A 280 23.30 9.29 5.75
N ASP A 281 23.38 8.22 6.53
CA ASP A 281 23.66 6.87 6.04
C ASP A 281 22.40 6.19 5.47
N TYR A 282 21.25 6.44 6.12
CA TYR A 282 19.96 5.82 5.83
C TYR A 282 18.82 6.86 5.79
N PRO A 283 18.83 7.80 4.81
CA PRO A 283 17.89 8.93 4.82
C PRO A 283 16.44 8.57 4.52
N LEU A 284 16.18 7.45 3.84
CA LEU A 284 14.84 6.94 3.55
C LEU A 284 14.37 6.00 4.67
N THR A 285 15.18 5.00 5.00
CA THR A 285 14.90 3.98 6.02
C THR A 285 14.56 4.63 7.36
N SER A 286 15.31 5.66 7.78
CA SER A 286 15.14 6.31 9.08
C SER A 286 13.84 7.10 9.24
N ARG A 287 12.99 7.22 8.19
CA ARG A 287 11.75 8.01 8.29
C ARG A 287 10.56 7.50 7.48
N PHE A 288 10.74 6.49 6.62
CA PHE A 288 9.68 6.00 5.75
C PHE A 288 9.41 4.51 5.94
N ASP A 289 9.83 3.94 7.06
CA ASP A 289 9.60 2.53 7.39
C ASP A 289 8.12 2.27 7.68
N GLU A 290 7.42 1.67 6.71
CA GLU A 290 6.05 1.18 6.87
C GLU A 290 6.10 -0.23 7.44
N ASN A 291 6.05 -0.38 8.77
CA ASN A 291 6.14 -1.68 9.43
C ASN A 291 4.98 -2.60 9.04
N ASP A 292 5.29 -3.85 8.76
CA ASP A 292 4.31 -4.89 8.44
C ASP A 292 4.05 -5.75 9.67
N ALA A 293 2.79 -6.09 9.95
CA ALA A 293 2.41 -6.80 11.16
C ALA A 293 1.54 -8.03 10.87
N ILE A 294 1.56 -8.99 11.80
CA ILE A 294 0.50 -9.95 11.99
C ILE A 294 -0.58 -9.24 12.80
N PHE A 295 -1.80 -9.24 12.30
CA PHE A 295 -2.95 -8.57 12.89
C PHE A 295 -3.87 -9.60 13.52
N VAL A 296 -3.85 -9.70 14.83
CA VAL A 296 -4.57 -10.69 15.63
C VAL A 296 -5.86 -10.11 16.17
N PHE A 297 -6.92 -10.89 16.12
CA PHE A 297 -8.20 -10.67 16.79
C PHE A 297 -8.42 -11.78 17.78
N ASP A 298 -8.43 -11.45 19.05
CA ASP A 298 -8.63 -12.36 20.19
C ASP A 298 -9.94 -11.98 20.88
N ASN A 299 -11.05 -12.57 20.40
CA ASN A 299 -12.41 -12.24 20.83
C ASN A 299 -12.71 -10.72 20.79
N ALA A 300 -12.25 -10.05 19.73
CA ALA A 300 -12.45 -8.62 19.56
C ALA A 300 -13.91 -8.30 19.23
N PHE A 301 -14.48 -7.33 19.97
CA PHE A 301 -15.84 -6.87 19.73
C PHE A 301 -15.86 -5.79 18.65
N ILE A 302 -16.66 -6.00 17.61
CA ILE A 302 -16.87 -5.07 16.49
C ILE A 302 -18.35 -4.65 16.51
N PRO A 303 -18.65 -3.38 16.80
CA PRO A 303 -20.01 -2.88 16.82
C PRO A 303 -20.63 -2.89 15.42
N TRP A 304 -21.97 -3.03 15.34
CA TRP A 304 -22.67 -3.14 14.06
C TRP A 304 -22.46 -1.95 13.13
N GLU A 305 -22.28 -0.75 13.65
CA GLU A 305 -21.99 0.46 12.86
C GLU A 305 -20.66 0.41 12.10
N ASN A 306 -19.77 -0.49 12.47
CA ASN A 306 -18.50 -0.71 11.79
C ASN A 306 -18.55 -1.84 10.75
N VAL A 307 -19.64 -2.61 10.70
CA VAL A 307 -19.79 -3.73 9.76
C VAL A 307 -20.31 -3.24 8.41
N LEU A 308 -19.70 -3.73 7.33
CA LEU A 308 -20.09 -3.42 5.95
C LEU A 308 -20.63 -4.65 5.21
N VAL A 309 -20.13 -5.84 5.51
CA VAL A 309 -20.64 -7.11 4.95
C VAL A 309 -20.70 -8.14 6.08
N HIS A 310 -21.81 -8.87 6.17
CA HIS A 310 -22.03 -9.88 7.19
C HIS A 310 -22.67 -11.12 6.56
N ARG A 311 -21.98 -12.27 6.61
CA ARG A 311 -22.42 -13.60 6.13
C ARG A 311 -22.93 -13.66 4.67
N ASP A 312 -22.68 -12.65 3.87
CA ASP A 312 -23.18 -12.52 2.51
C ASP A 312 -22.10 -12.95 1.50
N MET A 313 -22.17 -14.22 1.07
CA MET A 313 -21.25 -14.82 0.10
C MET A 313 -21.30 -14.12 -1.26
N GLN A 314 -22.47 -13.62 -1.67
CA GLN A 314 -22.63 -12.94 -2.96
C GLN A 314 -21.93 -11.58 -2.94
N LYS A 315 -22.06 -10.82 -1.83
CA LYS A 315 -21.33 -9.57 -1.67
C LYS A 315 -19.82 -9.78 -1.56
N LEU A 316 -19.37 -10.85 -0.90
CA LEU A 316 -17.97 -11.21 -0.87
C LEU A 316 -17.41 -11.38 -2.29
N ALA A 317 -18.06 -12.19 -3.13
CA ALA A 317 -17.66 -12.44 -4.51
C ALA A 317 -17.73 -11.16 -5.37
N ALA A 318 -18.74 -10.32 -5.13
CA ALA A 318 -18.99 -9.10 -5.87
C ALA A 318 -18.13 -7.89 -5.41
N PHE A 319 -17.41 -7.99 -4.28
CA PHE A 319 -16.73 -6.85 -3.69
C PHE A 319 -15.70 -6.22 -4.64
N TYR A 320 -14.73 -6.98 -5.14
CA TYR A 320 -13.71 -6.42 -6.03
C TYR A 320 -14.25 -5.91 -7.37
N PRO A 321 -15.15 -6.61 -8.07
CA PRO A 321 -15.68 -6.14 -9.35
C PRO A 321 -16.69 -5.00 -9.23
N ARG A 322 -17.35 -4.81 -8.07
CA ARG A 322 -18.51 -3.90 -7.96
C ARG A 322 -18.39 -2.78 -6.94
N SER A 323 -17.44 -2.87 -5.98
CA SER A 323 -17.28 -1.84 -4.94
C SER A 323 -16.59 -0.55 -5.42
N GLY A 324 -15.95 -0.56 -6.59
CA GLY A 324 -15.12 0.55 -7.08
C GLY A 324 -13.71 0.62 -6.47
N PHE A 325 -13.45 -0.16 -5.40
CA PHE A 325 -12.16 -0.15 -4.72
C PHE A 325 -11.00 -0.51 -5.64
N ALA A 326 -11.20 -1.46 -6.57
CA ALA A 326 -10.14 -1.89 -7.49
C ALA A 326 -9.63 -0.74 -8.37
N ASN A 327 -10.51 0.03 -8.96
CA ASN A 327 -10.16 1.19 -9.79
C ASN A 327 -9.37 2.23 -8.98
N GLY A 328 -9.85 2.55 -7.79
CA GLY A 328 -9.22 3.56 -6.93
C GLY A 328 -7.80 3.18 -6.50
N TYR A 329 -7.59 1.97 -5.95
CA TYR A 329 -6.25 1.60 -5.48
C TYR A 329 -5.22 1.51 -6.62
N MET A 330 -5.67 1.20 -7.85
CA MET A 330 -4.79 1.18 -9.03
C MET A 330 -4.32 2.59 -9.39
N LEU A 331 -5.20 3.59 -9.38
CA LEU A 331 -4.82 4.99 -9.60
C LEU A 331 -3.80 5.45 -8.55
N HIS A 332 -4.08 5.20 -7.27
CA HIS A 332 -3.17 5.56 -6.18
C HIS A 332 -1.80 4.87 -6.34
N GLY A 333 -1.79 3.55 -6.52
CA GLY A 333 -0.56 2.77 -6.62
C GLY A 333 0.30 3.14 -7.82
N CYS A 334 -0.33 3.34 -8.99
CA CYS A 334 0.36 3.76 -10.22
C CYS A 334 0.98 5.14 -10.07
N THR A 335 0.21 6.12 -9.57
CA THR A 335 0.68 7.50 -9.37
C THR A 335 1.85 7.55 -8.38
N ARG A 336 1.75 6.84 -7.26
CA ARG A 336 2.84 6.74 -6.28
C ARG A 336 4.08 6.08 -6.88
N LEU A 337 3.93 5.00 -7.66
CA LEU A 337 5.06 4.35 -8.33
C LEU A 337 5.70 5.27 -9.37
N ALA A 338 4.91 6.01 -10.14
CA ALA A 338 5.43 7.01 -11.09
C ALA A 338 6.30 8.06 -10.38
N VAL A 339 5.86 8.59 -9.23
CA VAL A 339 6.64 9.51 -8.40
C VAL A 339 7.92 8.85 -7.86
N LYS A 340 7.86 7.58 -7.43
CA LYS A 340 9.05 6.84 -6.99
C LYS A 340 10.07 6.68 -8.13
N LEU A 341 9.58 6.41 -9.34
CA LEU A 341 10.44 6.31 -10.51
C LEU A 341 11.03 7.66 -10.94
N ASP A 342 10.32 8.79 -10.75
CA ASP A 342 10.92 10.14 -10.88
C ASP A 342 12.15 10.28 -9.97
N PHE A 343 12.01 9.86 -8.70
CA PHE A 343 13.10 9.92 -7.73
C PHE A 343 14.28 9.02 -8.13
N ILE A 344 14.01 7.76 -8.49
CA ILE A 344 15.07 6.81 -8.85
C ILE A 344 15.79 7.23 -10.14
N ALA A 345 15.06 7.64 -11.17
CA ALA A 345 15.66 8.10 -12.43
C ALA A 345 16.58 9.32 -12.22
N GLY A 346 16.10 10.29 -11.43
CA GLY A 346 16.91 11.46 -11.08
C GLY A 346 18.16 11.11 -10.28
N LEU A 347 18.04 10.20 -9.31
CA LEU A 347 19.15 9.75 -8.48
C LEU A 347 20.17 8.94 -9.28
N LEU A 348 19.72 8.06 -10.19
CA LEU A 348 20.57 7.28 -11.10
C LEU A 348 21.37 8.21 -12.02
N SER A 349 20.72 9.22 -12.61
CA SER A 349 21.41 10.23 -13.42
C SER A 349 22.49 10.98 -12.65
N LYS A 350 22.24 11.34 -11.38
CA LYS A 350 23.26 11.94 -10.50
C LYS A 350 24.40 10.97 -10.20
N ALA A 351 24.11 9.69 -9.96
CA ALA A 351 25.10 8.66 -9.71
C ALA A 351 25.99 8.41 -10.93
N ALA A 352 25.44 8.36 -12.14
CA ALA A 352 26.19 8.22 -13.39
C ALA A 352 27.17 9.40 -13.58
N ARG A 353 26.75 10.63 -13.30
CA ARG A 353 27.64 11.81 -13.31
C ARG A 353 28.72 11.74 -12.23
N ALA A 354 28.37 11.30 -11.04
CA ALA A 354 29.31 11.16 -9.93
C ALA A 354 30.42 10.14 -10.22
N THR A 355 30.13 9.14 -11.04
CA THR A 355 31.10 8.12 -11.49
C THR A 355 31.74 8.44 -12.84
N GLY A 356 31.28 9.48 -13.55
CA GLY A 356 31.83 9.91 -14.86
C GLY A 356 31.48 8.99 -16.03
N VAL A 357 30.40 8.19 -15.89
CA VAL A 357 29.98 7.25 -16.93
C VAL A 357 28.78 7.74 -17.76
N GLU A 358 28.25 8.92 -17.46
CA GLU A 358 27.04 9.47 -18.06
C GLU A 358 27.10 9.65 -19.59
N ALA A 359 28.33 9.81 -20.15
CA ALA A 359 28.53 9.96 -21.58
C ALA A 359 28.62 8.62 -22.33
N PHE A 360 28.74 7.49 -21.64
CA PHE A 360 28.85 6.19 -22.28
C PHE A 360 27.51 5.78 -22.87
N ARG A 361 27.49 5.44 -24.17
CA ARG A 361 26.27 5.07 -24.89
C ARG A 361 25.47 3.97 -24.18
N GLY A 362 26.12 2.93 -23.67
CA GLY A 362 25.46 1.85 -22.92
C GLY A 362 24.74 2.35 -21.67
N VAL A 363 25.35 3.29 -20.93
CA VAL A 363 24.73 3.91 -19.75
C VAL A 363 23.54 4.79 -20.15
N GLN A 364 23.68 5.57 -21.23
CA GLN A 364 22.60 6.42 -21.73
C GLN A 364 21.38 5.60 -22.18
N THR A 365 21.59 4.45 -22.84
CA THR A 365 20.48 3.56 -23.25
C THR A 365 19.76 2.96 -22.05
N GLU A 366 20.49 2.53 -21.01
CA GLU A 366 19.87 2.00 -19.78
C GLU A 366 19.14 3.09 -18.97
N ILE A 367 19.68 4.30 -18.85
CA ILE A 367 18.96 5.44 -18.24
C ILE A 367 17.70 5.77 -19.06
N GLY A 368 17.79 5.70 -20.39
CA GLY A 368 16.65 5.85 -21.30
C GLY A 368 15.55 4.84 -21.03
N GLU A 369 15.89 3.58 -20.75
CA GLU A 369 14.95 2.54 -20.38
C GLU A 369 14.25 2.86 -19.03
N VAL A 370 14.99 3.30 -18.02
CA VAL A 370 14.40 3.73 -16.73
C VAL A 370 13.41 4.87 -16.93
N ILE A 371 13.75 5.85 -17.79
CA ILE A 371 12.85 6.94 -18.13
C ILE A 371 11.62 6.42 -18.91
N GLY A 372 11.79 5.42 -19.77
CA GLY A 372 10.70 4.73 -20.46
C GLY A 372 9.71 4.09 -19.50
N TRP A 373 10.18 3.34 -18.50
CA TRP A 373 9.35 2.77 -17.45
C TRP A 373 8.60 3.84 -16.63
N ARG A 374 9.30 4.91 -16.27
CA ARG A 374 8.72 6.07 -15.60
C ARG A 374 7.60 6.71 -16.43
N ASN A 375 7.84 6.97 -17.70
CA ASN A 375 6.89 7.60 -18.61
C ASN A 375 5.65 6.73 -18.82
N MET A 376 5.82 5.40 -18.91
CA MET A 376 4.71 4.47 -19.00
C MET A 376 3.80 4.56 -17.77
N MET A 377 4.36 4.61 -16.54
CA MET A 377 3.55 4.75 -15.34
C MET A 377 2.76 6.07 -15.34
N TRP A 378 3.38 7.19 -15.73
CA TRP A 378 2.67 8.47 -15.86
C TRP A 378 1.56 8.41 -16.92
N ALA A 379 1.83 7.86 -18.11
CA ALA A 379 0.82 7.71 -19.16
C ALA A 379 -0.38 6.86 -18.70
N LEU A 380 -0.13 5.80 -17.91
CA LEU A 380 -1.21 4.99 -17.33
C LEU A 380 -2.03 5.77 -16.28
N THR A 381 -1.39 6.62 -15.44
CA THR A 381 -2.15 7.49 -14.53
C THR A 381 -2.97 8.54 -15.29
N ASP A 382 -2.42 9.07 -16.38
CA ASP A 382 -3.14 10.01 -17.26
C ASP A 382 -4.38 9.34 -17.86
N THR A 383 -4.24 8.17 -18.43
CA THR A 383 -5.39 7.42 -19.00
C THR A 383 -6.43 7.10 -17.92
N MET A 384 -5.99 6.63 -16.74
CA MET A 384 -6.92 6.34 -15.63
C MET A 384 -7.72 7.58 -15.19
N ALA A 385 -7.12 8.75 -15.24
CA ALA A 385 -7.73 9.98 -14.76
C ALA A 385 -8.50 10.75 -15.83
N LEU A 386 -8.02 10.78 -17.09
CA LEU A 386 -8.61 11.56 -18.18
C LEU A 386 -9.79 10.84 -18.87
N ASP A 387 -9.78 9.50 -18.85
CA ASP A 387 -10.81 8.65 -19.48
C ASP A 387 -11.43 7.71 -18.41
N PRO A 388 -12.07 8.26 -17.35
CA PRO A 388 -12.62 7.45 -16.28
C PRO A 388 -13.86 6.66 -16.74
N ASP A 389 -14.06 5.49 -16.12
CA ASP A 389 -15.23 4.65 -16.38
C ASP A 389 -16.48 5.26 -15.71
N PRO A 390 -17.63 5.36 -16.41
CA PRO A 390 -18.92 5.71 -15.79
C PRO A 390 -19.29 4.71 -14.68
N TRP A 391 -19.90 5.21 -13.60
CA TRP A 391 -20.27 4.39 -12.46
C TRP A 391 -21.63 4.78 -11.89
N VAL A 392 -22.00 4.16 -10.75
CA VAL A 392 -23.30 4.35 -10.11
C VAL A 392 -23.53 5.80 -9.67
N ASP A 393 -24.78 6.22 -9.62
CA ASP A 393 -25.22 7.53 -9.12
C ASP A 393 -24.48 8.73 -9.77
N GLY A 394 -24.15 8.61 -11.07
CA GLY A 394 -23.42 9.65 -11.80
C GLY A 394 -21.97 9.87 -11.35
N ALA A 395 -21.43 8.98 -10.53
CA ALA A 395 -20.00 8.95 -10.21
C ALA A 395 -19.20 8.38 -11.37
N VAL A 396 -17.89 8.60 -11.33
CA VAL A 396 -16.93 7.98 -12.23
C VAL A 396 -15.81 7.32 -11.42
N LEU A 397 -15.22 6.28 -12.00
CA LEU A 397 -14.07 5.58 -11.45
C LEU A 397 -12.86 5.71 -12.37
N PRO A 398 -11.62 5.68 -11.84
CA PRO A 398 -10.44 5.57 -12.67
C PRO A 398 -10.55 4.40 -13.66
N ASN A 399 -10.10 4.60 -14.90
CA ASN A 399 -10.20 3.63 -15.99
C ASN A 399 -9.62 2.26 -15.61
N LEU A 400 -10.46 1.22 -15.63
CA LEU A 400 -10.08 -0.11 -15.17
C LEU A 400 -9.13 -0.81 -16.14
N ARG A 401 -9.27 -0.56 -17.45
CA ARG A 401 -8.38 -1.12 -18.49
C ARG A 401 -6.94 -0.65 -18.28
N ALA A 402 -6.72 0.66 -18.12
CA ALA A 402 -5.41 1.23 -17.83
C ALA A 402 -4.87 0.75 -16.47
N GLY A 403 -5.74 0.64 -15.45
CA GLY A 403 -5.39 0.09 -14.14
C GLY A 403 -4.93 -1.36 -14.21
N SER A 404 -5.55 -2.20 -15.05
CA SER A 404 -5.14 -3.60 -15.26
C SER A 404 -3.74 -3.70 -15.87
N VAL A 405 -3.44 -2.84 -16.82
CA VAL A 405 -2.10 -2.73 -17.44
C VAL A 405 -1.06 -2.31 -16.42
N TYR A 406 -1.37 -1.30 -15.59
CA TYR A 406 -0.50 -0.92 -14.48
C TYR A 406 -0.17 -2.12 -13.58
N ARG A 407 -1.18 -2.89 -13.13
CA ARG A 407 -0.95 -4.07 -12.28
C ARG A 407 0.04 -5.05 -12.89
N LEU A 408 -0.12 -5.34 -14.19
CA LEU A 408 0.76 -6.26 -14.90
C LEU A 408 2.19 -5.73 -14.99
N PHE A 409 2.35 -4.46 -15.39
CA PHE A 409 3.67 -3.91 -15.68
C PHE A 409 4.41 -3.40 -14.45
N ALA A 410 3.75 -3.03 -13.36
CA ALA A 410 4.41 -2.65 -12.10
C ALA A 410 5.31 -3.77 -11.56
N THR A 411 4.86 -5.04 -11.67
CA THR A 411 5.64 -6.21 -11.23
C THR A 411 6.89 -6.47 -12.07
N ARG A 412 7.01 -5.84 -13.24
CA ARG A 412 8.17 -5.94 -14.14
C ARG A 412 9.05 -4.70 -14.09
N ALA A 413 8.43 -3.53 -13.99
CA ALA A 413 9.11 -2.25 -14.04
C ALA A 413 10.10 -2.07 -12.89
N TYR A 414 9.69 -2.33 -11.65
CA TYR A 414 10.54 -2.06 -10.50
C TYR A 414 11.77 -2.98 -10.45
N PRO A 415 11.68 -4.32 -10.62
CA PRO A 415 12.86 -5.18 -10.72
C PRO A 415 13.78 -4.82 -11.88
N ALA A 416 13.23 -4.45 -13.05
CA ALA A 416 14.03 -4.02 -14.20
C ALA A 416 14.84 -2.75 -13.86
N VAL A 417 14.17 -1.74 -13.32
CA VAL A 417 14.79 -0.47 -12.90
C VAL A 417 15.87 -0.71 -11.84
N ARG A 418 15.58 -1.54 -10.81
CA ARG A 418 16.56 -1.90 -9.79
C ARG A 418 17.79 -2.56 -10.39
N SER A 419 17.61 -3.55 -11.25
CA SER A 419 18.71 -4.24 -11.94
C SER A 419 19.57 -3.30 -12.79
N ILE A 420 18.95 -2.33 -13.49
CA ILE A 420 19.67 -1.30 -14.23
C ILE A 420 20.53 -0.44 -13.30
N VAL A 421 19.98 0.02 -12.18
CA VAL A 421 20.73 0.80 -11.19
C VAL A 421 21.94 0.02 -10.69
N GLU A 422 21.76 -1.25 -10.35
CA GLU A 422 22.84 -2.13 -9.86
C GLU A 422 23.94 -2.33 -10.91
N ARG A 423 23.58 -2.49 -12.18
CA ARG A 423 24.58 -2.63 -13.28
C ARG A 423 25.35 -1.35 -13.55
N ILE A 424 24.70 -0.20 -13.55
CA ILE A 424 25.36 1.10 -13.85
C ILE A 424 26.28 1.50 -12.72
N VAL A 425 25.86 1.38 -11.47
CA VAL A 425 26.62 1.87 -10.31
C VAL A 425 27.57 0.81 -9.78
N ALA A 426 27.23 -0.47 -9.95
CA ALA A 426 28.04 -1.65 -9.64
C ALA A 426 28.72 -1.57 -8.25
N SER A 427 30.04 -1.79 -8.20
CA SER A 427 30.81 -1.76 -6.96
C SER A 427 30.80 -0.39 -6.25
N GLY A 428 30.39 0.68 -6.92
CA GLY A 428 30.23 2.00 -6.30
C GLY A 428 29.26 2.02 -5.11
N LEU A 429 28.36 1.03 -5.03
CA LEU A 429 27.46 0.84 -3.88
C LEU A 429 28.06 -0.03 -2.77
N ILE A 430 29.14 -0.75 -3.02
CA ILE A 430 29.72 -1.72 -2.07
C ILE A 430 30.75 -1.05 -1.16
N TYR A 431 31.67 -0.24 -1.72
CA TYR A 431 32.78 0.39 -0.97
C TYR A 431 32.38 1.79 -0.43
N LEU A 432 31.31 1.88 0.32
CA LEU A 432 30.90 3.14 0.97
C LEU A 432 31.56 3.26 2.35
N PRO A 433 31.91 4.48 2.81
CA PRO A 433 32.33 4.71 4.19
C PRO A 433 31.30 4.16 5.16
N SER A 434 31.79 3.63 6.28
CA SER A 434 30.93 2.91 7.24
C SER A 434 29.83 3.80 7.83
N ASN A 435 30.19 5.04 8.18
CA ASN A 435 29.31 5.98 8.86
C ASN A 435 29.69 7.43 8.52
N ALA A 436 28.79 8.37 8.70
CA ALA A 436 29.04 9.81 8.60
C ALA A 436 30.21 10.31 9.48
N ALA A 437 30.55 9.57 10.54
CA ALA A 437 31.69 9.88 11.39
C ALA A 437 33.03 9.79 10.66
N ASP A 438 33.16 8.94 9.61
CA ASP A 438 34.36 8.83 8.79
C ASP A 438 34.68 10.16 8.10
N LEU A 439 33.68 10.94 7.70
CA LEU A 439 33.82 12.28 7.12
C LEU A 439 34.24 13.35 8.14
N LYS A 440 34.12 13.08 9.43
CA LYS A 440 34.46 13.99 10.53
C LYS A 440 35.82 13.65 11.15
N ASN A 441 36.42 12.51 10.79
CA ASN A 441 37.73 12.10 11.27
C ASN A 441 38.83 12.59 10.31
N PRO A 442 39.69 13.56 10.70
CA PRO A 442 40.70 14.12 9.82
C PRO A 442 41.71 13.09 9.28
N GLU A 443 41.95 11.99 10.01
CA GLU A 443 42.83 10.92 9.57
C GLU A 443 42.27 10.11 8.42
N ILE A 444 40.93 10.02 8.30
CA ILE A 444 40.23 9.26 7.27
C ILE A 444 39.76 10.20 6.15
N GLU A 445 39.22 11.37 6.50
CA GLU A 445 38.63 12.35 5.58
C GLU A 445 39.60 12.72 4.45
N LYS A 446 40.89 12.97 4.75
CA LYS A 446 41.96 13.27 3.74
C LYS A 446 42.07 12.21 2.64
N TYR A 447 41.81 10.94 2.97
CA TYR A 447 41.83 9.84 1.99
C TYR A 447 40.53 9.77 1.22
N LEU A 448 39.39 9.99 1.87
CA LEU A 448 38.11 10.06 1.21
C LEU A 448 38.07 11.21 0.20
N ALA A 449 38.56 12.40 0.57
CA ALA A 449 38.67 13.56 -0.30
C ALA A 449 39.55 13.27 -1.55
N ARG A 450 40.57 12.47 -1.40
CA ARG A 450 41.49 12.13 -2.50
C ARG A 450 40.97 10.98 -3.37
N TYR A 451 40.51 9.89 -2.76
CA TYR A 451 40.31 8.61 -3.46
C TYR A 451 38.84 8.28 -3.70
N VAL A 452 37.90 8.97 -3.03
CA VAL A 452 36.44 8.76 -3.15
C VAL A 452 35.73 10.01 -3.67
N ARG A 453 36.46 10.99 -4.19
CA ARG A 453 35.85 12.15 -4.88
C ARG A 453 35.09 11.72 -6.11
N GLY A 454 34.08 12.52 -6.49
CA GLY A 454 33.33 12.30 -7.73
C GLY A 454 34.11 12.78 -8.97
N SER A 455 33.55 12.43 -10.12
CA SER A 455 34.02 12.93 -11.42
C SER A 455 33.57 14.37 -11.66
N ASN A 456 34.11 15.03 -12.66
CA ASN A 456 33.73 16.38 -13.10
C ASN A 456 33.78 17.45 -11.99
N GLY A 457 34.78 17.34 -11.09
CA GLY A 457 34.98 18.30 -10.00
C GLY A 457 34.03 18.11 -8.80
N MET A 458 33.21 17.06 -8.79
CA MET A 458 32.34 16.74 -7.63
C MET A 458 33.20 16.32 -6.44
N ASP A 459 32.95 16.92 -5.27
CA ASP A 459 33.66 16.55 -4.06
C ASP A 459 33.22 15.16 -3.52
N HIS A 460 33.98 14.65 -2.59
CA HIS A 460 33.75 13.32 -2.00
C HIS A 460 32.46 13.28 -1.15
N VAL A 461 32.11 14.38 -0.48
CA VAL A 461 30.92 14.46 0.38
C VAL A 461 29.66 14.32 -0.47
N GLU A 462 29.57 15.09 -1.57
CA GLU A 462 28.44 15.00 -2.50
C GLU A 462 28.34 13.60 -3.13
N ARG A 463 29.46 13.06 -3.62
CA ARG A 463 29.48 11.70 -4.19
C ARG A 463 29.01 10.65 -3.19
N ILE A 464 29.57 10.64 -1.98
CA ILE A 464 29.20 9.67 -0.94
C ILE A 464 27.72 9.82 -0.59
N LYS A 465 27.20 11.04 -0.49
CA LYS A 465 25.77 11.31 -0.21
C LYS A 465 24.84 10.70 -1.27
N ILE A 466 25.20 10.84 -2.55
CA ILE A 466 24.44 10.25 -3.66
C ILE A 466 24.43 8.73 -3.54
N MET A 467 25.59 8.11 -3.31
CA MET A 467 25.73 6.66 -3.22
C MET A 467 25.05 6.08 -1.98
N LYS A 468 25.14 6.75 -0.82
CA LYS A 468 24.43 6.36 0.41
C LYS A 468 22.92 6.40 0.23
N LEU A 469 22.41 7.46 -0.40
CA LEU A 469 20.97 7.57 -0.71
C LEU A 469 20.52 6.47 -1.69
N LEU A 470 21.34 6.14 -2.68
CA LEU A 470 21.03 5.10 -3.65
C LEU A 470 21.11 3.71 -3.01
N TRP A 471 22.10 3.46 -2.14
CA TRP A 471 22.18 2.23 -1.35
C TRP A 471 20.94 2.06 -0.46
N ASP A 472 20.55 3.11 0.24
CA ASP A 472 19.37 3.08 1.09
C ASP A 472 18.08 2.81 0.29
N ALA A 473 17.99 3.33 -0.94
CA ALA A 473 16.85 3.12 -1.82
C ALA A 473 16.72 1.68 -2.34
N ILE A 474 17.84 0.99 -2.67
CA ILE A 474 17.78 -0.29 -3.39
C ILE A 474 18.59 -1.43 -2.74
N GLY A 475 19.66 -1.13 -1.99
CA GLY A 475 20.59 -2.13 -1.46
C GLY A 475 20.36 -2.48 0.01
N SER A 476 19.67 -1.64 0.77
CA SER A 476 19.37 -1.86 2.18
C SER A 476 18.23 -2.87 2.39
N GLU A 477 17.98 -3.30 3.63
CA GLU A 477 16.78 -4.09 3.98
C GLU A 477 15.48 -3.34 3.63
N PHE A 478 15.46 -2.03 3.82
CA PHE A 478 14.36 -1.16 3.39
C PHE A 478 14.18 -1.21 1.87
N GLY A 479 15.25 -1.10 1.09
CA GLY A 479 15.21 -1.20 -0.37
C GLY A 479 14.73 -2.57 -0.84
N ALA A 480 15.20 -3.66 -0.23
CA ALA A 480 14.75 -5.02 -0.53
C ALA A 480 13.25 -5.23 -0.19
N ARG A 481 12.79 -4.71 0.96
CA ARG A 481 11.36 -4.73 1.31
C ARG A 481 10.53 -3.97 0.27
N HIS A 482 11.04 -2.85 -0.24
CA HIS A 482 10.34 -2.09 -1.27
C HIS A 482 10.27 -2.80 -2.62
N GLU A 483 11.24 -3.63 -2.98
CA GLU A 483 11.13 -4.51 -4.14
C GLU A 483 10.00 -5.53 -3.95
N LEU A 484 9.97 -6.23 -2.82
CA LEU A 484 8.88 -7.14 -2.47
C LEU A 484 7.52 -6.43 -2.43
N TYR A 485 7.49 -5.20 -1.94
CA TYR A 485 6.29 -4.39 -1.92
C TYR A 485 5.76 -4.13 -3.35
N GLU A 486 6.60 -3.66 -4.28
CA GLU A 486 6.17 -3.38 -5.65
C GLU A 486 5.78 -4.66 -6.42
N LEU A 487 6.45 -5.78 -6.14
CA LEU A 487 6.10 -7.08 -6.72
C LEU A 487 4.73 -7.61 -6.25
N ASN A 488 4.34 -7.32 -5.00
CA ASN A 488 3.16 -7.90 -4.38
C ASN A 488 2.00 -6.92 -4.18
N TYR A 489 2.25 -5.61 -4.27
CA TYR A 489 1.23 -4.57 -4.08
C TYR A 489 0.03 -4.73 -5.02
N ALA A 490 0.30 -5.03 -6.29
CA ALA A 490 -0.73 -5.18 -7.32
C ALA A 490 -1.49 -6.51 -7.23
N GLY A 491 -1.07 -7.44 -6.37
CA GLY A 491 -1.59 -8.79 -6.24
C GLY A 491 -0.56 -9.85 -6.65
N ASN A 492 -0.89 -11.12 -6.48
CA ASN A 492 0.01 -12.18 -6.89
C ASN A 492 0.12 -12.26 -8.43
N THR A 493 1.23 -12.81 -8.92
CA THR A 493 1.60 -12.81 -10.34
C THR A 493 0.52 -13.41 -11.24
N ASP A 494 -0.14 -14.48 -10.83
CA ASP A 494 -1.14 -15.15 -11.66
C ASP A 494 -2.43 -14.34 -11.74
N LEU A 495 -2.89 -13.80 -10.60
CA LEU A 495 -4.08 -12.95 -10.57
C LEU A 495 -3.90 -11.68 -11.40
N VAL A 496 -2.73 -11.03 -11.35
CA VAL A 496 -2.50 -9.82 -12.15
C VAL A 496 -2.42 -10.10 -13.65
N ARG A 497 -2.02 -11.31 -14.07
CA ARG A 497 -2.02 -11.75 -15.47
C ARG A 497 -3.40 -12.17 -15.96
N MET A 498 -4.19 -12.81 -15.09
CA MET A 498 -5.56 -13.23 -15.42
C MET A 498 -6.53 -12.06 -15.52
N PHE A 499 -6.30 -10.99 -14.77
CA PHE A 499 -7.23 -9.87 -14.68
C PHE A 499 -7.52 -9.17 -16.02
N PRO A 500 -6.54 -8.87 -16.90
CA PRO A 500 -6.82 -8.30 -18.23
C PRO A 500 -7.72 -9.20 -19.10
N LEU A 501 -7.50 -10.52 -19.06
CA LEU A 501 -8.35 -11.47 -19.77
C LEU A 501 -9.79 -11.45 -19.23
N GLN A 502 -9.95 -11.57 -17.91
CA GLN A 502 -11.26 -11.52 -17.27
C GLN A 502 -12.00 -10.21 -17.56
N HIS A 503 -11.26 -9.09 -17.56
CA HIS A 503 -11.84 -7.79 -17.91
C HIS A 503 -12.27 -7.74 -19.39
N ALA A 504 -11.43 -8.21 -20.32
CA ALA A 504 -11.77 -8.25 -21.74
C ALA A 504 -12.97 -9.16 -22.03
N GLN A 505 -13.09 -10.29 -21.32
CA GLN A 505 -14.27 -11.16 -21.40
C GLN A 505 -15.54 -10.47 -20.89
N ALA A 506 -15.45 -9.83 -19.71
CA ALA A 506 -16.60 -9.16 -19.10
C ALA A 506 -17.07 -7.91 -19.86
N SER A 507 -16.17 -7.21 -20.54
CA SER A 507 -16.48 -6.01 -21.35
C SER A 507 -16.92 -6.32 -22.80
N GLY A 508 -16.79 -7.56 -23.25
CA GLY A 508 -17.02 -7.95 -24.64
C GLY A 508 -15.84 -7.69 -25.58
N ALA A 509 -14.77 -7.04 -25.11
CA ALA A 509 -13.60 -6.72 -25.95
C ALA A 509 -12.89 -7.96 -26.51
N LEU A 510 -12.91 -9.10 -25.78
CA LEU A 510 -12.34 -10.34 -26.30
C LEU A 510 -13.12 -10.85 -27.51
N ALA A 511 -14.45 -10.82 -27.46
CA ALA A 511 -15.30 -11.22 -28.59
C ALA A 511 -15.08 -10.31 -29.82
N GLU A 512 -14.86 -9.00 -29.62
CA GLU A 512 -14.51 -8.09 -30.72
C GLU A 512 -13.15 -8.45 -31.35
N MET A 513 -12.14 -8.82 -30.53
CA MET A 513 -10.84 -9.27 -31.03
C MET A 513 -10.94 -10.59 -31.81
N GLU A 514 -11.74 -11.54 -31.32
CA GLU A 514 -12.01 -12.81 -31.99
C GLU A 514 -12.73 -12.58 -33.31
N ALA A 515 -13.79 -11.76 -33.36
CA ALA A 515 -14.50 -11.40 -34.58
C ALA A 515 -13.59 -10.71 -35.62
N PHE A 516 -12.63 -9.89 -35.16
CA PHE A 516 -11.66 -9.27 -36.07
C PHE A 516 -10.70 -10.31 -36.71
N ALA A 517 -10.28 -11.30 -35.94
CA ALA A 517 -9.49 -12.42 -36.46
C ALA A 517 -10.31 -13.31 -37.42
N GLU A 518 -11.57 -13.59 -37.05
CA GLU A 518 -12.50 -14.36 -37.89
C GLU A 518 -12.78 -13.66 -39.24
N ALA A 519 -12.86 -12.33 -39.24
CA ALA A 519 -13.01 -11.56 -40.48
C ALA A 519 -11.85 -11.81 -41.43
N CYS A 520 -10.61 -11.84 -40.97
CA CYS A 520 -9.45 -12.20 -41.76
C CYS A 520 -9.52 -13.66 -42.24
N MET A 521 -9.87 -14.59 -41.36
CA MET A 521 -10.02 -16.02 -41.72
C MET A 521 -11.13 -16.27 -42.73
N ALA A 522 -12.11 -15.40 -42.82
CA ALA A 522 -13.20 -15.50 -43.76
C ALA A 522 -12.80 -15.12 -45.19
N GLU A 523 -11.66 -14.47 -45.41
CA GLU A 523 -11.19 -14.00 -46.74
C GLU A 523 -10.52 -15.10 -47.56
N TYR A 524 -10.22 -16.26 -46.96
CA TYR A 524 -9.55 -17.38 -47.63
C TYR A 524 -10.08 -18.73 -47.13
N ASP A 525 -9.77 -19.80 -47.87
CA ASP A 525 -9.98 -21.18 -47.47
C ASP A 525 -8.87 -22.10 -48.06
N VAL A 526 -9.09 -23.42 -48.04
CA VAL A 526 -8.11 -24.40 -48.55
C VAL A 526 -7.85 -24.30 -50.06
N ASP A 527 -8.75 -23.66 -50.79
CA ASP A 527 -8.67 -23.49 -52.24
C ASP A 527 -8.05 -22.13 -52.62
N GLY A 528 -7.74 -21.26 -51.64
CA GLY A 528 -7.08 -19.96 -51.82
C GLY A 528 -7.91 -18.77 -51.36
N TRP A 529 -7.61 -17.61 -51.95
CA TRP A 529 -8.30 -16.35 -51.64
C TRP A 529 -9.71 -16.34 -52.25
N LYS A 530 -10.67 -15.82 -51.48
CA LYS A 530 -12.05 -15.62 -51.98
C LYS A 530 -12.23 -14.36 -52.81
N ASP A 531 -11.28 -13.43 -52.77
CA ASP A 531 -11.26 -12.22 -53.58
C ASP A 531 -10.32 -12.44 -54.78
N ASP A 532 -10.89 -12.41 -55.99
CA ASP A 532 -10.18 -12.64 -57.26
C ASP A 532 -9.05 -11.65 -57.55
N ARG A 533 -8.93 -10.58 -56.79
CA ARG A 533 -7.81 -9.62 -56.89
C ARG A 533 -6.51 -10.14 -56.27
N PHE A 534 -6.59 -11.13 -55.43
CA PHE A 534 -5.42 -11.76 -54.82
C PHE A 534 -5.08 -13.05 -55.54
N HIS A 535 -3.80 -13.27 -55.76
CA HIS A 535 -3.30 -14.49 -56.36
C HIS A 535 -2.72 -15.41 -55.31
N ASP A 536 -3.02 -16.68 -55.38
CA ASP A 536 -2.39 -17.67 -54.51
C ASP A 536 -0.94 -17.96 -54.95
N GLY A 537 -0.19 -18.70 -54.18
CA GLY A 537 1.23 -18.95 -54.39
C GLY A 537 1.55 -19.89 -55.58
N GLY A 538 0.56 -20.28 -56.42
CA GLY A 538 0.75 -21.26 -57.50
C GLY A 538 1.83 -20.84 -58.49
N ASP A 539 1.87 -19.57 -58.87
CA ASP A 539 2.85 -19.01 -59.82
C ASP A 539 4.24 -18.72 -59.19
N VAL A 540 4.36 -18.73 -57.85
CA VAL A 540 5.63 -18.57 -57.12
C VAL A 540 6.07 -19.84 -56.40
N SER A 541 5.37 -20.95 -56.54
CA SER A 541 5.69 -22.22 -55.91
C SER A 541 7.07 -22.72 -56.33
N LEU A 542 7.99 -22.80 -55.36
CA LEU A 542 9.32 -23.38 -55.56
C LEU A 542 9.27 -24.90 -55.81
N LEU A 543 8.26 -25.59 -55.31
CA LEU A 543 8.08 -27.02 -55.47
C LEU A 543 7.64 -27.37 -56.92
N GLY A 544 6.83 -26.54 -57.54
CA GLY A 544 6.46 -26.70 -58.97
C GLY A 544 7.61 -26.43 -59.94
N LYS A 545 8.68 -25.74 -59.51
CA LYS A 545 9.88 -25.48 -60.32
C LYS A 545 10.96 -26.55 -60.17
N LEU A 546 10.77 -27.52 -59.27
CA LEU A 546 11.70 -28.64 -59.04
C LEU A 546 11.26 -29.92 -59.79
N GLN A 547 10.14 -29.88 -60.49
CA GLN A 547 9.68 -30.91 -61.41
C GLN A 547 10.04 -30.51 -62.86
#